data_8296d3cdc9a088f42db36a4b79d09789
#
_entry.id   8296d3cdc9a088f42db36a4b79d09789
#
_cell.length_a   1.000
_cell.length_b   1.000
_cell.length_c   1.000
_cell.angle_alpha   90.00
_cell.angle_beta   90.00
_cell.angle_gamma   90.00
#
_symmetry.space_group_name_H-M   'P 1'
#
loop_
_entity.id
_entity.type
_entity.pdbx_description
1 polymer ?
#
loop_
_entity_poly.entity_id
_entity_poly.type
_entity_poly.pdbx_seq_one_letter_code
_entity_poly.pdbx_strand_id
1 'polypeptide(L)'
;MGASEFVLKSEIGKYTSEIDKYIDYRVLVVAKSMESDLDNPENVKVIGFILLQDKIREEAPDTLKYFKEQGVKVKIISGDNFKTVTSIARRAGLADALGMDASLLTEDNICENVKKYDVFGRVKPEQKKMIVEALQKEGHVVAMTGDGVNDVLALKQSDCSIAVASGTDAAKNVSQLVLLDSNFSSLPKVVAEGRRTINNVERSASLLLIKTIFTSILVVICLFMKSEYFYLPIHLSLITSCTISIPSFILALEPNNERVKGNFILKVVSKSVPAALTVVFNVVMIVLFKDHFNIDANLASTLIVIMTGTTGFIFLFRLCKPFNTLRASLVTFLIALFIYILIFWYDFFDLSQITFNTILLYILFAIASVHIFDRLNTFVKYIVGKFDKESVC
;
A
#
# COMPACT_ATOMS: atom_id res chain seq x y z
N MET A 1 36.14 -6.01 33.57
CA MET A 1 34.71 -6.27 33.42
C MET A 1 34.36 -6.32 31.94
N GLY A 2 33.54 -7.29 31.49
CA GLY A 2 33.13 -7.44 30.10
C GLY A 2 32.19 -8.62 29.89
N ALA A 3 31.84 -8.91 28.63
CA ALA A 3 31.07 -10.09 28.33
C ALA A 3 31.80 -11.38 28.72
N SER A 4 31.05 -12.39 29.15
CA SER A 4 31.58 -13.64 29.68
C SER A 4 32.60 -14.31 28.75
N GLU A 5 32.32 -14.29 27.45
CA GLU A 5 33.17 -14.90 26.41
C GLU A 5 34.55 -14.24 26.30
N PHE A 6 34.64 -12.93 26.54
CA PHE A 6 35.90 -12.17 26.45
C PHE A 6 36.67 -12.18 27.75
N VAL A 7 36.00 -12.23 28.93
CA VAL A 7 36.64 -12.17 30.23
C VAL A 7 37.08 -13.55 30.70
N LEU A 8 36.27 -14.60 30.46
CA LEU A 8 36.52 -15.95 30.97
C LEU A 8 37.31 -16.83 29.99
N LYS A 9 37.25 -16.51 28.66
CA LYS A 9 37.98 -17.28 27.62
C LYS A 9 37.94 -18.81 27.84
N SER A 10 39.07 -19.43 28.16
CA SER A 10 39.20 -20.87 28.42
C SER A 10 38.44 -21.35 29.67
N GLU A 11 38.17 -20.49 30.65
CA GLU A 11 37.46 -20.84 31.89
C GLU A 11 35.94 -20.73 31.82
N ILE A 12 35.38 -20.29 30.67
CA ILE A 12 33.93 -20.09 30.51
C ILE A 12 33.13 -21.35 30.87
N GLY A 13 33.67 -22.55 30.58
CA GLY A 13 33.02 -23.82 30.88
C GLY A 13 32.71 -24.04 32.37
N LYS A 14 33.51 -23.45 33.28
CA LYS A 14 33.30 -23.57 34.73
C LYS A 14 32.08 -22.78 35.21
N TYR A 15 31.71 -21.70 34.48
CA TYR A 15 30.66 -20.77 34.88
C TYR A 15 29.42 -20.83 33.97
N THR A 16 29.42 -21.67 32.94
CA THR A 16 28.31 -21.79 31.97
C THR A 16 26.98 -22.10 32.67
N SER A 17 26.97 -23.05 33.63
CA SER A 17 25.76 -23.41 34.36
C SER A 17 25.23 -22.29 35.25
N GLU A 18 26.09 -21.38 35.69
CA GLU A 18 25.72 -20.23 36.50
C GLU A 18 25.23 -19.09 35.63
N ILE A 19 25.86 -18.85 34.50
CA ILE A 19 25.48 -17.85 33.50
C ILE A 19 24.12 -18.23 32.85
N ASP A 20 23.92 -19.50 32.53
CA ASP A 20 22.65 -20.00 31.93
C ASP A 20 21.44 -19.84 32.86
N LYS A 21 21.60 -19.65 34.17
CA LYS A 21 20.51 -19.29 35.08
C LYS A 21 19.93 -17.90 34.80
N TYR A 22 20.73 -17.03 34.20
CA TYR A 22 20.38 -15.63 33.92
C TYR A 22 20.14 -15.37 32.42
N ILE A 23 19.47 -16.32 31.74
CA ILE A 23 19.24 -16.28 30.27
C ILE A 23 18.48 -15.04 29.82
N ASP A 24 17.67 -14.45 30.71
CA ASP A 24 16.86 -13.25 30.46
C ASP A 24 17.62 -11.94 30.62
N TYR A 25 18.89 -12.04 31.03
CA TYR A 25 19.74 -10.90 31.32
C TYR A 25 21.01 -10.93 30.44
N ARG A 26 21.50 -9.75 30.11
CA ARG A 26 22.86 -9.62 29.58
C ARG A 26 23.82 -9.69 30.76
N VAL A 27 24.59 -10.78 30.82
CA VAL A 27 25.51 -11.03 31.92
C VAL A 27 26.88 -10.41 31.60
N LEU A 28 27.34 -9.50 32.45
CA LEU A 28 28.70 -9.00 32.42
C LEU A 28 29.46 -9.62 33.61
N VAL A 29 30.66 -10.16 33.35
CA VAL A 29 31.50 -10.74 34.35
C VAL A 29 32.44 -9.67 34.91
N VAL A 30 32.49 -9.59 36.22
CA VAL A 30 33.52 -8.82 36.96
C VAL A 30 34.55 -9.80 37.51
N ALA A 31 35.76 -9.72 37.01
CA ALA A 31 36.85 -10.58 37.44
C ALA A 31 38.09 -9.76 37.77
N LYS A 32 38.91 -10.30 38.64
CA LYS A 32 40.22 -9.77 38.98
C LYS A 32 41.30 -10.63 38.31
N SER A 33 42.18 -10.02 37.52
CA SER A 33 43.41 -10.68 37.05
C SER A 33 44.42 -10.71 38.16
N MET A 34 45.18 -11.80 38.24
CA MET A 34 46.33 -11.93 39.14
C MET A 34 47.62 -11.51 38.42
N GLU A 35 47.55 -11.23 37.12
CA GLU A 35 48.66 -10.82 36.27
C GLU A 35 48.58 -9.33 35.95
N SER A 36 49.75 -8.73 35.66
CA SER A 36 49.85 -7.30 35.33
C SER A 36 49.38 -6.96 33.89
N ASP A 37 49.25 -7.95 33.01
CA ASP A 37 48.73 -7.77 31.64
C ASP A 37 47.22 -7.90 31.64
N LEU A 38 46.54 -6.76 31.46
CA LEU A 38 45.08 -6.68 31.43
C LEU A 38 44.49 -7.02 30.05
N ASP A 39 45.29 -7.01 29.00
CA ASP A 39 44.82 -7.23 27.63
C ASP A 39 44.65 -8.72 27.29
N ASN A 40 45.40 -9.59 28.02
CA ASN A 40 45.32 -11.04 27.82
C ASN A 40 45.36 -11.85 29.12
N PRO A 41 44.38 -11.72 30.02
CA PRO A 41 44.40 -12.39 31.31
C PRO A 41 44.14 -13.89 31.13
N GLU A 42 45.15 -14.74 31.46
CA GLU A 42 45.01 -16.20 31.44
C GLU A 42 44.42 -16.77 32.73
N ASN A 43 44.66 -16.10 33.89
CA ASN A 43 44.14 -16.51 35.19
C ASN A 43 43.25 -15.42 35.79
N VAL A 44 41.95 -15.59 35.73
CA VAL A 44 40.99 -14.63 36.26
C VAL A 44 40.18 -15.21 37.42
N LYS A 45 40.09 -14.48 38.52
CA LYS A 45 39.20 -14.81 39.63
C LYS A 45 37.90 -14.01 39.47
N VAL A 46 36.77 -14.69 39.23
CA VAL A 46 35.46 -14.07 39.16
C VAL A 46 35.09 -13.52 40.53
N ILE A 47 34.73 -12.24 40.59
CA ILE A 47 34.25 -11.54 41.77
C ILE A 47 32.71 -11.57 41.82
N GLY A 48 32.05 -11.46 40.64
CA GLY A 48 30.60 -11.48 40.55
C GLY A 48 30.12 -11.22 39.15
N PHE A 49 28.80 -11.21 39.03
CA PHE A 49 28.10 -10.94 37.78
C PHE A 49 27.26 -9.67 37.89
N ILE A 50 27.27 -8.85 36.84
CA ILE A 50 26.34 -7.73 36.68
C ILE A 50 25.29 -8.16 35.67
N LEU A 51 24.05 -8.12 36.10
CA LEU A 51 22.90 -8.51 35.28
C LEU A 51 22.24 -7.23 34.72
N LEU A 52 22.28 -7.08 33.41
CA LEU A 52 21.61 -5.99 32.70
C LEU A 52 20.35 -6.53 32.05
N GLN A 53 19.25 -5.85 32.24
CA GLN A 53 17.98 -6.19 31.61
C GLN A 53 17.49 -5.02 30.77
N ASP A 54 17.28 -5.28 29.49
CA ASP A 54 16.69 -4.29 28.61
C ASP A 54 15.22 -4.05 28.96
N LYS A 55 14.86 -2.79 29.11
CA LYS A 55 13.48 -2.39 29.29
C LYS A 55 12.77 -2.46 27.93
N ILE A 56 11.82 -3.37 27.79
CA ILE A 56 10.96 -3.42 26.61
C ILE A 56 10.07 -2.18 26.62
N ARG A 57 9.97 -1.52 25.49
CA ARG A 57 9.05 -0.38 25.31
C ARG A 57 7.61 -0.84 25.50
N GLU A 58 6.82 -0.04 26.18
CA GLU A 58 5.44 -0.41 26.55
C GLU A 58 4.54 -0.67 25.31
N GLU A 59 4.81 0.05 24.21
CA GLU A 59 4.04 -0.06 22.96
C GLU A 59 4.49 -1.23 22.05
N ALA A 60 5.62 -1.86 22.35
CA ALA A 60 6.18 -2.91 21.48
C ALA A 60 5.25 -4.13 21.32
N PRO A 61 4.59 -4.66 22.39
CA PRO A 61 3.69 -5.80 22.26
C PRO A 61 2.49 -5.49 21.35
N ASP A 62 1.88 -4.32 21.49
CA ASP A 62 0.74 -3.92 20.68
C ASP A 62 1.12 -3.74 19.20
N THR A 63 2.30 -3.19 18.94
CA THR A 63 2.83 -3.01 17.59
C THR A 63 3.10 -4.37 16.91
N LEU A 64 3.72 -5.30 17.61
CA LEU A 64 3.97 -6.65 17.10
C LEU A 64 2.68 -7.42 16.86
N LYS A 65 1.70 -7.29 17.77
CA LYS A 65 0.36 -7.85 17.61
C LYS A 65 -0.34 -7.29 16.37
N TYR A 66 -0.29 -5.97 16.16
CA TYR A 66 -0.83 -5.32 14.96
C TYR A 66 -0.23 -5.94 13.68
N PHE A 67 1.09 -6.08 13.58
CA PHE A 67 1.71 -6.67 12.41
C PHE A 67 1.32 -8.14 12.19
N LYS A 68 1.23 -8.92 13.27
CA LYS A 68 0.76 -10.32 13.21
C LYS A 68 -0.69 -10.40 12.66
N GLU A 69 -1.58 -9.53 13.13
CA GLU A 69 -2.97 -9.43 12.63
C GLU A 69 -3.04 -8.99 11.17
N GLN A 70 -2.06 -8.20 10.71
CA GLN A 70 -1.93 -7.83 9.31
C GLN A 70 -1.31 -8.94 8.44
N GLY A 71 -0.95 -10.08 9.00
CA GLY A 71 -0.30 -11.19 8.30
C GLY A 71 1.17 -10.93 7.95
N VAL A 72 1.82 -9.97 8.63
CA VAL A 72 3.25 -9.69 8.49
C VAL A 72 4.03 -10.62 9.40
N LYS A 73 5.03 -11.32 8.84
CA LYS A 73 5.98 -12.12 9.60
C LYS A 73 7.13 -11.21 10.07
N VAL A 74 7.27 -11.08 11.38
CA VAL A 74 8.34 -10.28 11.96
C VAL A 74 9.56 -11.18 12.19
N LYS A 75 10.73 -10.72 11.72
CA LYS A 75 12.03 -11.34 11.96
C LYS A 75 12.91 -10.38 12.74
N ILE A 76 13.62 -10.85 13.76
CA ILE A 76 14.51 -10.06 14.59
C ILE A 76 15.95 -10.45 14.28
N ILE A 77 16.77 -9.46 13.92
CA ILE A 77 18.15 -9.65 13.52
C ILE A 77 19.04 -8.79 14.44
N SER A 78 19.89 -9.43 15.24
CA SER A 78 20.76 -8.74 16.22
C SER A 78 22.20 -9.24 16.16
N GLY A 79 23.13 -8.38 16.53
CA GLY A 79 24.52 -8.76 16.81
C GLY A 79 24.72 -9.46 18.16
N ASP A 80 23.73 -9.38 19.05
CA ASP A 80 23.78 -9.97 20.39
C ASP A 80 23.51 -11.49 20.37
N ASN A 81 23.73 -12.12 21.53
CA ASN A 81 23.53 -13.57 21.69
C ASN A 81 22.06 -13.94 21.39
N PHE A 82 21.87 -14.95 20.53
CA PHE A 82 20.52 -15.35 20.07
C PHE A 82 19.59 -15.79 21.20
N LYS A 83 20.11 -16.41 22.28
CA LYS A 83 19.31 -16.83 23.45
C LYS A 83 18.69 -15.61 24.15
N THR A 84 19.49 -14.57 24.39
CA THR A 84 19.04 -13.31 25.01
C THR A 84 18.03 -12.59 24.12
N VAL A 85 18.33 -12.46 22.82
CA VAL A 85 17.43 -11.80 21.88
C VAL A 85 16.10 -12.55 21.74
N THR A 86 16.15 -13.90 21.77
CA THR A 86 14.92 -14.73 21.71
C THR A 86 14.07 -14.54 22.97
N SER A 87 14.70 -14.47 24.15
CA SER A 87 13.99 -14.21 25.41
C SER A 87 13.31 -12.82 25.36
N ILE A 88 14.02 -11.78 24.90
CA ILE A 88 13.47 -10.43 24.73
C ILE A 88 12.31 -10.45 23.74
N ALA A 89 12.46 -11.13 22.60
CA ALA A 89 11.42 -11.25 21.58
C ALA A 89 10.13 -11.88 22.11
N ARG A 90 10.27 -12.95 22.90
CA ARG A 90 9.12 -13.62 23.53
C ARG A 90 8.41 -12.73 24.55
N ARG A 91 9.18 -12.01 25.38
CA ARG A 91 8.63 -11.03 26.34
C ARG A 91 7.98 -9.84 25.65
N ALA A 92 8.46 -9.46 24.46
CA ALA A 92 7.89 -8.41 23.65
C ALA A 92 6.62 -8.82 22.87
N GLY A 93 6.17 -10.10 22.97
CA GLY A 93 4.91 -10.55 22.36
C GLY A 93 5.04 -11.58 21.23
N LEU A 94 6.26 -12.00 20.86
CA LEU A 94 6.49 -13.10 19.94
C LEU A 94 6.69 -14.42 20.72
N ALA A 95 5.64 -14.88 21.43
CA ALA A 95 5.73 -15.98 22.39
C ALA A 95 6.33 -17.27 21.80
N ASP A 96 6.04 -17.59 20.54
CA ASP A 96 6.48 -18.81 19.86
C ASP A 96 7.79 -18.63 19.08
N ALA A 97 8.48 -17.48 19.21
CA ALA A 97 9.67 -17.18 18.43
C ALA A 97 10.78 -18.22 18.62
N LEU A 98 11.31 -18.71 17.50
CA LEU A 98 12.44 -19.63 17.47
C LEU A 98 13.73 -18.84 17.16
N GLY A 99 14.75 -19.02 17.98
CA GLY A 99 16.05 -18.35 17.82
C GLY A 99 17.12 -19.25 17.23
N MET A 100 18.04 -18.64 16.46
CA MET A 100 19.19 -19.30 15.85
C MET A 100 20.46 -18.45 16.01
N ASP A 101 21.58 -19.11 16.19
CA ASP A 101 22.91 -18.48 16.11
C ASP A 101 23.30 -18.32 14.63
N ALA A 102 23.46 -17.08 14.18
CA ALA A 102 23.82 -16.80 12.80
C ALA A 102 25.24 -17.20 12.40
N SER A 103 26.11 -17.56 13.36
CA SER A 103 27.40 -18.15 13.03
C SER A 103 27.28 -19.48 12.29
N LEU A 104 26.11 -20.14 12.37
CA LEU A 104 25.78 -21.39 11.68
C LEU A 104 25.16 -21.18 10.31
N LEU A 105 24.85 -19.91 9.91
CA LEU A 105 24.28 -19.58 8.60
C LEU A 105 25.34 -19.63 7.52
N THR A 106 25.03 -20.36 6.47
CA THR A 106 25.81 -20.45 5.22
C THR A 106 24.90 -20.11 4.03
N GLU A 107 25.50 -19.86 2.86
CA GLU A 107 24.72 -19.61 1.63
C GLU A 107 23.79 -20.79 1.27
N ASP A 108 24.19 -22.01 1.57
CA ASP A 108 23.43 -23.22 1.25
C ASP A 108 22.20 -23.43 2.15
N ASN A 109 22.29 -23.04 3.42
CA ASN A 109 21.25 -23.35 4.42
C ASN A 109 20.35 -22.15 4.77
N ILE A 110 20.66 -20.95 4.27
CA ILE A 110 19.98 -19.73 4.68
C ILE A 110 18.49 -19.74 4.29
N CYS A 111 18.13 -20.21 3.10
CA CYS A 111 16.74 -20.24 2.62
C CYS A 111 15.84 -21.12 3.49
N GLU A 112 16.35 -22.22 4.02
CA GLU A 112 15.61 -23.09 4.93
C GLU A 112 15.49 -22.43 6.32
N ASN A 113 16.58 -21.86 6.82
CA ASN A 113 16.63 -21.27 8.15
C ASN A 113 15.78 -20.00 8.28
N VAL A 114 15.69 -19.15 7.25
CA VAL A 114 14.82 -17.95 7.28
C VAL A 114 13.33 -18.29 7.33
N LYS A 115 12.94 -19.50 6.88
CA LYS A 115 11.55 -20.00 7.03
C LYS A 115 11.26 -20.46 8.44
N LYS A 116 12.22 -21.12 9.07
CA LYS A 116 12.06 -21.83 10.34
C LYS A 116 12.23 -20.92 11.55
N TYR A 117 13.22 -20.02 11.53
CA TYR A 117 13.58 -19.21 12.69
C TYR A 117 13.09 -17.76 12.55
N ASP A 118 12.71 -17.15 13.68
CA ASP A 118 12.20 -15.78 13.76
C ASP A 118 13.24 -14.81 14.33
N VAL A 119 14.22 -15.32 15.08
CA VAL A 119 15.25 -14.54 15.74
C VAL A 119 16.63 -15.04 15.33
N PHE A 120 17.46 -14.13 14.84
CA PHE A 120 18.84 -14.39 14.47
C PHE A 120 19.76 -13.55 15.34
N GLY A 121 20.61 -14.20 16.13
CA GLY A 121 21.62 -13.54 16.97
C GLY A 121 23.03 -13.72 16.42
N ARG A 122 24.00 -12.91 16.89
CA ARG A 122 25.40 -12.87 16.41
C ARG A 122 25.53 -12.64 14.90
N VAL A 123 24.60 -11.86 14.32
CA VAL A 123 24.55 -11.61 12.89
C VAL A 123 25.59 -10.56 12.49
N LYS A 124 26.41 -10.89 11.49
CA LYS A 124 27.32 -9.95 10.85
C LYS A 124 26.61 -9.08 9.81
N PRO A 125 27.14 -7.88 9.45
CA PRO A 125 26.51 -6.99 8.47
C PRO A 125 26.17 -7.66 7.13
N GLU A 126 27.08 -8.49 6.61
CA GLU A 126 26.88 -9.22 5.34
C GLU A 126 25.75 -10.25 5.47
N GLN A 127 25.67 -10.92 6.62
CA GLN A 127 24.59 -11.90 6.88
C GLN A 127 23.22 -11.24 7.00
N LYS A 128 23.14 -9.98 7.50
CA LYS A 128 21.88 -9.22 7.49
C LYS A 128 21.33 -9.05 6.06
N LYS A 129 22.22 -8.70 5.13
CA LYS A 129 21.88 -8.62 3.71
C LYS A 129 21.45 -9.99 3.15
N MET A 130 22.20 -11.05 3.44
CA MET A 130 21.87 -12.40 2.99
C MET A 130 20.50 -12.88 3.47
N ILE A 131 20.11 -12.56 4.71
CA ILE A 131 18.77 -12.88 5.26
C ILE A 131 17.68 -12.16 4.45
N VAL A 132 17.87 -10.88 4.14
CA VAL A 132 16.91 -10.11 3.32
C VAL A 132 16.81 -10.72 1.92
N GLU A 133 17.93 -11.00 1.25
CA GLU A 133 17.96 -11.64 -0.07
C GLU A 133 17.28 -13.01 -0.08
N ALA A 134 17.51 -13.82 0.96
CA ALA A 134 16.87 -15.13 1.08
C ALA A 134 15.34 -15.02 1.20
N LEU A 135 14.84 -14.06 1.98
CA LEU A 135 13.40 -13.80 2.07
C LEU A 135 12.81 -13.32 0.75
N GLN A 136 13.53 -12.45 0.02
CA GLN A 136 13.12 -11.99 -1.30
C GLN A 136 13.09 -13.10 -2.35
N LYS A 137 14.09 -14.02 -2.35
CA LYS A 137 14.10 -15.21 -3.21
C LYS A 137 12.92 -16.15 -2.96
N GLU A 138 12.40 -16.17 -1.73
CA GLU A 138 11.17 -16.90 -1.37
C GLU A 138 9.86 -16.16 -1.78
N GLY A 139 9.97 -15.05 -2.50
CA GLY A 139 8.82 -14.27 -2.98
C GLY A 139 8.21 -13.31 -1.95
N HIS A 140 8.91 -13.06 -0.84
CA HIS A 140 8.45 -12.09 0.17
C HIS A 140 8.87 -10.67 -0.19
N VAL A 141 8.00 -9.70 0.07
CA VAL A 141 8.33 -8.27 0.10
C VAL A 141 8.87 -7.95 1.50
N VAL A 142 10.09 -7.48 1.58
CA VAL A 142 10.83 -7.32 2.83
C VAL A 142 10.98 -5.85 3.20
N ALA A 143 10.44 -5.47 4.36
CA ALA A 143 10.76 -4.19 5.00
C ALA A 143 11.87 -4.41 6.03
N MET A 144 12.93 -3.59 5.97
CA MET A 144 14.05 -3.63 6.91
C MET A 144 14.09 -2.35 7.74
N THR A 145 14.14 -2.50 9.06
CA THR A 145 14.36 -1.38 9.98
C THR A 145 15.75 -1.49 10.59
N GLY A 146 16.53 -0.41 10.55
CA GLY A 146 17.87 -0.37 11.11
C GLY A 146 18.27 1.04 11.53
N ASP A 147 19.23 1.14 12.45
CA ASP A 147 19.71 2.41 13.02
C ASP A 147 21.22 2.62 12.87
N GLY A 148 21.97 1.56 12.55
CA GLY A 148 23.42 1.54 12.54
C GLY A 148 24.04 1.45 11.15
N VAL A 149 25.35 1.71 11.09
CA VAL A 149 26.17 1.51 9.89
C VAL A 149 26.14 0.04 9.44
N ASN A 150 26.04 -0.87 10.40
CA ASN A 150 25.98 -2.31 10.16
C ASN A 150 24.70 -2.77 9.44
N ASP A 151 23.68 -1.92 9.36
CA ASP A 151 22.41 -2.21 8.71
C ASP A 151 22.33 -1.70 7.25
N VAL A 152 23.29 -0.86 6.84
CA VAL A 152 23.28 -0.18 5.55
C VAL A 152 23.14 -1.14 4.37
N LEU A 153 23.84 -2.28 4.39
CA LEU A 153 23.77 -3.28 3.32
C LEU A 153 22.38 -3.91 3.23
N ALA A 154 21.80 -4.27 4.38
CA ALA A 154 20.47 -4.85 4.46
C ALA A 154 19.36 -3.83 4.13
N LEU A 155 19.50 -2.58 4.58
CA LEU A 155 18.60 -1.48 4.23
C LEU A 155 18.57 -1.23 2.73
N LYS A 156 19.73 -1.19 2.06
CA LYS A 156 19.80 -1.03 0.59
C LYS A 156 19.19 -2.20 -0.17
N GLN A 157 19.30 -3.40 0.37
CA GLN A 157 18.78 -4.61 -0.26
C GLN A 157 17.27 -4.74 -0.13
N SER A 158 16.69 -4.26 0.97
CA SER A 158 15.25 -4.42 1.25
C SER A 158 14.35 -3.66 0.28
N ASP A 159 13.11 -4.14 0.10
CA ASP A 159 12.10 -3.49 -0.73
C ASP A 159 11.57 -2.21 -0.09
N CYS A 160 11.61 -2.12 1.25
CA CYS A 160 11.26 -0.92 2.01
C CYS A 160 12.26 -0.75 3.16
N SER A 161 13.10 0.27 3.09
CA SER A 161 14.09 0.58 4.11
C SER A 161 13.62 1.69 5.05
N ILE A 162 13.77 1.45 6.35
CA ILE A 162 13.27 2.33 7.41
C ILE A 162 14.41 2.60 8.39
N ALA A 163 14.75 3.87 8.60
CA ALA A 163 15.66 4.29 9.65
C ALA A 163 14.91 5.03 10.76
N VAL A 164 15.56 5.18 11.90
CA VAL A 164 15.09 6.03 13.00
C VAL A 164 15.92 7.32 13.06
N ALA A 165 15.31 8.42 13.50
CA ALA A 165 16.02 9.71 13.55
C ALA A 165 17.24 9.71 14.47
N SER A 166 17.24 8.90 15.55
CA SER A 166 18.38 8.68 16.42
C SER A 166 19.49 7.81 15.82
N GLY A 167 19.23 7.19 14.66
CA GLY A 167 20.21 6.36 13.97
C GLY A 167 21.31 7.17 13.28
N THR A 168 22.30 6.45 12.74
CA THR A 168 23.42 7.05 12.03
C THR A 168 22.97 7.71 10.72
N ASP A 169 23.71 8.74 10.29
CA ASP A 169 23.45 9.40 9.01
C ASP A 169 23.59 8.44 7.83
N ALA A 170 24.49 7.46 7.93
CA ALA A 170 24.64 6.43 6.91
C ALA A 170 23.36 5.61 6.73
N ALA A 171 22.70 5.20 7.83
CA ALA A 171 21.44 4.48 7.78
C ALA A 171 20.30 5.38 7.23
N LYS A 172 20.21 6.62 7.71
CA LYS A 172 19.19 7.59 7.23
C LYS A 172 19.32 7.89 5.75
N ASN A 173 20.52 8.09 5.23
CA ASN A 173 20.75 8.45 3.83
C ASN A 173 20.44 7.32 2.84
N VAL A 174 20.44 6.07 3.28
CA VAL A 174 20.10 4.92 2.42
C VAL A 174 18.66 4.47 2.58
N SER A 175 17.95 4.98 3.58
CA SER A 175 16.59 4.57 3.89
C SER A 175 15.55 5.39 3.13
N GLN A 176 14.48 4.72 2.71
CA GLN A 176 13.33 5.35 2.04
C GLN A 176 12.43 6.10 3.02
N LEU A 177 12.41 5.67 4.29
CA LEU A 177 11.61 6.27 5.36
C LEU A 177 12.49 6.53 6.58
N VAL A 178 12.24 7.64 7.28
CA VAL A 178 12.87 7.96 8.56
C VAL A 178 11.79 8.24 9.60
N LEU A 179 11.77 7.46 10.69
CA LEU A 179 10.87 7.66 11.82
C LEU A 179 11.41 8.76 12.72
N LEU A 180 10.79 9.95 12.67
CA LEU A 180 11.26 11.14 13.36
C LEU A 180 11.19 11.03 14.88
N ASP A 181 10.25 10.28 15.41
CA ASP A 181 10.10 9.99 16.84
C ASP A 181 11.00 8.84 17.34
N SER A 182 11.79 8.26 16.44
CA SER A 182 12.65 7.11 16.73
C SER A 182 11.91 5.95 17.40
N ASN A 183 10.61 5.81 17.10
CA ASN A 183 9.77 4.80 17.70
C ASN A 183 9.12 3.88 16.66
N PHE A 184 9.39 2.59 16.77
CA PHE A 184 8.80 1.55 15.90
C PHE A 184 7.25 1.52 15.98
N SER A 185 6.67 1.97 17.11
CA SER A 185 5.21 2.02 17.29
C SER A 185 4.50 3.01 16.35
N SER A 186 5.24 3.86 15.66
CA SER A 186 4.68 4.75 14.62
C SER A 186 4.44 4.07 13.28
N LEU A 187 5.02 2.90 13.03
CA LEU A 187 4.85 2.17 11.77
C LEU A 187 3.37 1.82 11.43
N PRO A 188 2.50 1.43 12.36
CA PRO A 188 1.09 1.25 12.07
C PRO A 188 0.43 2.48 11.43
N LYS A 189 0.81 3.70 11.87
CA LYS A 189 0.31 4.96 11.30
C LYS A 189 0.85 5.17 9.87
N VAL A 190 2.13 4.85 9.64
CA VAL A 190 2.74 4.91 8.31
C VAL A 190 2.04 3.96 7.34
N VAL A 191 1.76 2.72 7.78
CA VAL A 191 1.01 1.74 6.97
C VAL A 191 -0.41 2.23 6.67
N ALA A 192 -1.09 2.80 7.65
CA ALA A 192 -2.44 3.36 7.46
C ALA A 192 -2.44 4.50 6.42
N GLU A 193 -1.46 5.42 6.50
CA GLU A 193 -1.31 6.52 5.54
C GLU A 193 -0.94 6.02 4.15
N GLY A 194 -0.06 5.04 4.03
CA GLY A 194 0.25 4.39 2.75
C GLY A 194 -0.98 3.74 2.11
N ARG A 195 -1.80 3.05 2.89
CA ARG A 195 -3.08 2.48 2.42
C ARG A 195 -4.06 3.56 1.97
N ARG A 196 -4.21 4.63 2.76
CA ARG A 196 -5.03 5.78 2.40
C ARG A 196 -4.61 6.34 1.06
N THR A 197 -3.33 6.59 0.87
CA THR A 197 -2.78 7.14 -0.36
C THR A 197 -3.04 6.23 -1.56
N ILE A 198 -2.70 4.94 -1.48
CA ILE A 198 -2.90 4.00 -2.58
C ILE A 198 -4.39 3.87 -2.94
N ASN A 199 -5.26 3.68 -1.96
CA ASN A 199 -6.70 3.53 -2.20
C ASN A 199 -7.31 4.81 -2.81
N ASN A 200 -6.88 5.99 -2.36
CA ASN A 200 -7.38 7.25 -2.89
C ASN A 200 -6.84 7.53 -4.30
N VAL A 201 -5.57 7.23 -4.56
CA VAL A 201 -4.99 7.31 -5.91
C VAL A 201 -5.67 6.32 -6.85
N GLU A 202 -6.01 5.09 -6.42
CA GLU A 202 -6.77 4.13 -7.22
C GLU A 202 -8.14 4.68 -7.64
N ARG A 203 -8.86 5.33 -6.70
CA ARG A 203 -10.15 5.97 -6.99
C ARG A 203 -10.02 7.11 -8.00
N SER A 204 -9.10 8.03 -7.76
CA SER A 204 -8.85 9.18 -8.63
C SER A 204 -8.39 8.75 -10.02
N ALA A 205 -7.45 7.79 -10.10
CA ALA A 205 -6.99 7.24 -11.37
C ALA A 205 -8.12 6.57 -12.15
N SER A 206 -9.03 5.85 -11.45
CA SER A 206 -10.20 5.25 -12.10
C SER A 206 -11.13 6.28 -12.70
N LEU A 207 -11.37 7.42 -12.02
CA LEU A 207 -12.18 8.51 -12.54
C LEU A 207 -11.54 9.21 -13.76
N LEU A 208 -10.23 9.48 -13.70
CA LEU A 208 -9.50 10.13 -14.79
C LEU A 208 -9.38 9.24 -16.03
N LEU A 209 -9.18 7.94 -15.84
CA LEU A 209 -8.96 7.00 -16.93
C LEU A 209 -10.21 6.82 -17.80
N ILE A 210 -11.42 6.96 -17.24
CA ILE A 210 -12.67 6.91 -18.01
C ILE A 210 -12.63 7.93 -19.14
N LYS A 211 -12.32 9.20 -18.81
CA LYS A 211 -12.27 10.29 -19.80
C LYS A 211 -11.27 9.97 -20.90
N THR A 212 -10.08 9.55 -20.51
CA THR A 212 -9.01 9.23 -21.48
C THR A 212 -9.45 8.11 -22.44
N ILE A 213 -10.05 7.04 -21.93
CA ILE A 213 -10.48 5.91 -22.76
C ILE A 213 -11.60 6.32 -23.72
N PHE A 214 -12.70 6.92 -23.21
CA PHE A 214 -13.82 7.21 -24.10
C PHE A 214 -13.47 8.29 -25.12
N THR A 215 -12.70 9.34 -24.75
CA THR A 215 -12.28 10.37 -25.71
C THR A 215 -11.39 9.80 -26.80
N SER A 216 -10.43 8.93 -26.44
CA SER A 216 -9.55 8.28 -27.43
C SER A 216 -10.34 7.42 -28.42
N ILE A 217 -11.28 6.61 -27.92
CA ILE A 217 -12.12 5.76 -28.78
C ILE A 217 -13.02 6.63 -29.69
N LEU A 218 -13.63 7.67 -29.14
CA LEU A 218 -14.51 8.55 -29.93
C LEU A 218 -13.75 9.33 -31.01
N VAL A 219 -12.51 9.77 -30.74
CA VAL A 219 -11.65 10.39 -31.78
C VAL A 219 -11.43 9.42 -32.93
N VAL A 220 -11.12 8.16 -32.62
CA VAL A 220 -10.93 7.14 -33.66
C VAL A 220 -12.23 6.93 -34.46
N ILE A 221 -13.36 6.85 -33.79
CA ILE A 221 -14.67 6.74 -34.46
C ILE A 221 -14.94 7.93 -35.37
N CYS A 222 -14.69 9.17 -34.90
CA CYS A 222 -14.85 10.37 -35.72
C CYS A 222 -14.00 10.34 -37.01
N LEU A 223 -12.76 9.85 -36.93
CA LEU A 223 -11.87 9.70 -38.08
C LEU A 223 -12.46 8.74 -39.12
N PHE A 224 -13.06 7.62 -38.71
CA PHE A 224 -13.71 6.67 -39.60
C PHE A 224 -15.03 7.21 -40.18
N MET A 225 -15.81 7.92 -39.37
CA MET A 225 -17.09 8.50 -39.81
C MET A 225 -16.92 9.79 -40.60
N LYS A 226 -15.72 10.36 -40.65
CA LYS A 226 -15.43 11.69 -41.25
C LYS A 226 -16.33 12.78 -40.68
N SER A 227 -16.65 12.70 -39.40
CA SER A 227 -17.50 13.65 -38.68
C SER A 227 -16.70 14.55 -37.78
N GLU A 228 -17.28 15.69 -37.40
CA GLU A 228 -16.75 16.53 -36.33
C GLU A 228 -16.82 15.81 -35.00
N TYR A 229 -15.99 16.29 -34.03
CA TYR A 229 -15.95 15.70 -32.70
C TYR A 229 -17.26 16.00 -31.93
N PHE A 230 -17.76 15.01 -31.21
CA PHE A 230 -19.09 15.05 -30.58
C PHE A 230 -19.25 16.01 -29.41
N TYR A 231 -18.14 16.50 -28.85
CA TYR A 231 -18.14 17.42 -27.73
C TYR A 231 -17.42 18.71 -28.05
N LEU A 232 -18.02 19.82 -27.61
CA LEU A 232 -17.26 21.06 -27.45
C LEU A 232 -16.37 20.99 -26.20
N PRO A 233 -15.24 21.72 -26.15
CA PRO A 233 -14.37 21.74 -24.95
C PRO A 233 -15.12 22.12 -23.67
N ILE A 234 -16.12 23.01 -23.78
CA ILE A 234 -16.93 23.46 -22.64
C ILE A 234 -17.80 22.33 -22.06
N HIS A 235 -18.33 21.43 -22.92
CA HIS A 235 -19.09 20.25 -22.52
C HIS A 235 -18.23 19.31 -21.67
N LEU A 236 -17.01 19.03 -22.13
CA LEU A 236 -16.05 18.19 -21.40
C LEU A 236 -15.63 18.83 -20.09
N SER A 237 -15.56 20.16 -20.02
CA SER A 237 -15.26 20.89 -18.79
C SER A 237 -16.35 20.71 -17.74
N LEU A 238 -17.61 20.84 -18.14
CA LEU A 238 -18.77 20.61 -17.26
C LEU A 238 -18.78 19.17 -16.71
N ILE A 239 -18.72 18.19 -17.61
CA ILE A 239 -18.72 16.76 -17.25
C ILE A 239 -17.55 16.45 -16.32
N THR A 240 -16.32 16.88 -16.69
CA THR A 240 -15.11 16.61 -15.92
C THR A 240 -15.19 17.23 -14.53
N SER A 241 -15.66 18.46 -14.40
CA SER A 241 -15.76 19.14 -13.10
C SER A 241 -16.72 18.39 -12.16
N CYS A 242 -17.92 18.03 -12.63
CA CYS A 242 -18.94 17.42 -11.80
C CYS A 242 -18.70 15.93 -11.51
N THR A 243 -18.10 15.17 -12.45
CA THR A 243 -18.01 13.71 -12.32
C THR A 243 -16.60 13.21 -12.01
N ILE A 244 -15.56 14.02 -12.20
CA ILE A 244 -14.16 13.62 -12.05
C ILE A 244 -13.41 14.52 -11.06
N SER A 245 -13.24 15.81 -11.36
CA SER A 245 -12.31 16.69 -10.63
C SER A 245 -12.73 16.93 -9.19
N ILE A 246 -13.95 17.42 -8.97
CA ILE A 246 -14.46 17.70 -7.61
C ILE A 246 -14.55 16.40 -6.79
N PRO A 247 -15.14 15.28 -7.31
CA PRO A 247 -15.16 14.03 -6.58
C PRO A 247 -13.77 13.48 -6.25
N SER A 248 -12.83 13.50 -7.20
CA SER A 248 -11.46 13.03 -6.98
C SER A 248 -10.78 13.79 -5.85
N PHE A 249 -10.91 15.11 -5.83
CA PHE A 249 -10.29 15.96 -4.80
C PHE A 249 -10.88 15.66 -3.41
N ILE A 250 -12.21 15.64 -3.29
CA ILE A 250 -12.87 15.42 -1.99
C ILE A 250 -12.62 14.00 -1.47
N LEU A 251 -12.71 12.98 -2.35
CA LEU A 251 -12.47 11.59 -1.97
C LEU A 251 -10.99 11.32 -1.63
N ALA A 252 -10.04 12.11 -2.17
CA ALA A 252 -8.63 12.00 -1.81
C ALA A 252 -8.34 12.43 -0.37
N LEU A 253 -9.18 13.28 0.22
CA LEU A 253 -9.05 13.72 1.61
C LEU A 253 -9.64 12.71 2.60
N GLU A 254 -10.42 11.75 2.13
CA GLU A 254 -11.10 10.78 2.99
C GLU A 254 -10.11 9.73 3.54
N PRO A 255 -10.13 9.43 4.86
CA PRO A 255 -9.36 8.33 5.41
C PRO A 255 -9.85 6.98 4.85
N ASN A 256 -8.93 6.18 4.34
CA ASN A 256 -9.22 4.85 3.83
C ASN A 256 -8.11 3.88 4.21
N ASN A 257 -8.35 3.09 5.24
CA ASN A 257 -7.40 2.13 5.80
C ASN A 257 -7.63 0.69 5.30
N GLU A 258 -8.47 0.50 4.28
CA GLU A 258 -8.72 -0.82 3.71
C GLU A 258 -7.42 -1.45 3.19
N ARG A 259 -7.28 -2.76 3.41
CA ARG A 259 -6.09 -3.49 2.95
C ARG A 259 -6.02 -3.48 1.43
N VAL A 260 -4.94 -2.95 0.87
CA VAL A 260 -4.65 -3.00 -0.56
C VAL A 260 -4.39 -4.45 -0.97
N LYS A 261 -5.11 -4.95 -2.00
CA LYS A 261 -4.97 -6.32 -2.52
C LYS A 261 -4.85 -6.27 -4.04
N GLY A 262 -4.10 -7.20 -4.63
CA GLY A 262 -3.98 -7.36 -6.08
C GLY A 262 -3.27 -6.22 -6.83
N ASN A 263 -3.25 -6.32 -8.15
CA ASN A 263 -2.54 -5.37 -9.01
C ASN A 263 -3.31 -4.04 -9.16
N PHE A 264 -2.66 -2.92 -8.86
CA PHE A 264 -3.22 -1.56 -8.95
C PHE A 264 -3.75 -1.24 -10.36
N ILE A 265 -2.96 -1.51 -11.40
CA ILE A 265 -3.32 -1.18 -12.79
C ILE A 265 -4.54 -1.97 -13.24
N LEU A 266 -4.55 -3.28 -12.97
CA LEU A 266 -5.68 -4.14 -13.33
C LEU A 266 -6.99 -3.69 -12.67
N LYS A 267 -6.93 -3.23 -11.42
CA LYS A 267 -8.10 -2.69 -10.71
C LYS A 267 -8.59 -1.39 -11.31
N VAL A 268 -7.69 -0.44 -11.59
CA VAL A 268 -8.05 0.84 -12.21
C VAL A 268 -8.68 0.62 -13.57
N VAL A 269 -8.07 -0.21 -14.42
CA VAL A 269 -8.57 -0.54 -15.75
C VAL A 269 -9.90 -1.28 -15.68
N SER A 270 -10.02 -2.31 -14.82
CA SER A 270 -11.26 -3.09 -14.69
C SER A 270 -12.47 -2.28 -14.24
N LYS A 271 -12.23 -1.23 -13.44
CA LYS A 271 -13.29 -0.29 -13.02
C LYS A 271 -13.65 0.71 -14.12
N SER A 272 -12.67 1.26 -14.82
CA SER A 272 -12.84 2.38 -15.75
C SER A 272 -13.39 1.96 -17.13
N VAL A 273 -12.94 0.81 -17.66
CA VAL A 273 -13.30 0.35 -19.01
C VAL A 273 -14.82 0.18 -19.19
N PRO A 274 -15.59 -0.45 -18.28
CA PRO A 274 -17.02 -0.59 -18.45
C PRO A 274 -17.74 0.76 -18.58
N ALA A 275 -17.35 1.74 -17.77
CA ALA A 275 -17.92 3.07 -17.80
C ALA A 275 -17.60 3.80 -19.11
N ALA A 276 -16.33 3.76 -19.54
CA ALA A 276 -15.89 4.39 -20.77
C ALA A 276 -16.58 3.79 -22.00
N LEU A 277 -16.69 2.47 -22.09
CA LEU A 277 -17.40 1.79 -23.18
C LEU A 277 -18.91 2.09 -23.17
N THR A 278 -19.51 2.27 -21.99
CA THR A 278 -20.93 2.70 -21.90
C THR A 278 -21.11 4.11 -22.45
N VAL A 279 -20.18 5.05 -22.16
CA VAL A 279 -20.20 6.39 -22.75
C VAL A 279 -20.09 6.30 -24.27
N VAL A 280 -19.12 5.55 -24.79
CA VAL A 280 -18.94 5.38 -26.24
C VAL A 280 -20.21 4.83 -26.88
N PHE A 281 -20.80 3.79 -26.29
CA PHE A 281 -22.05 3.21 -26.78
C PHE A 281 -23.17 4.26 -26.83
N ASN A 282 -23.36 5.02 -25.76
CA ASN A 282 -24.41 6.05 -25.71
C ASN A 282 -24.22 7.11 -26.79
N VAL A 283 -22.98 7.61 -26.96
CA VAL A 283 -22.67 8.63 -27.97
C VAL A 283 -22.98 8.11 -29.38
N VAL A 284 -22.45 6.91 -29.70
CA VAL A 284 -22.68 6.30 -31.02
C VAL A 284 -24.18 6.09 -31.30
N MET A 285 -24.92 5.58 -30.31
CA MET A 285 -26.37 5.37 -30.46
C MET A 285 -27.10 6.68 -30.65
N ILE A 286 -26.79 7.74 -29.91
CA ILE A 286 -27.42 9.05 -30.08
C ILE A 286 -27.15 9.62 -31.48
N VAL A 287 -25.92 9.47 -31.98
CA VAL A 287 -25.56 9.93 -33.34
C VAL A 287 -26.32 9.15 -34.41
N LEU A 288 -26.39 7.83 -34.28
CA LEU A 288 -27.18 7.01 -35.21
C LEU A 288 -28.68 7.36 -35.17
N PHE A 289 -29.24 7.62 -34.00
CA PHE A 289 -30.62 8.08 -33.84
C PHE A 289 -30.84 9.48 -34.45
N LYS A 290 -29.86 10.41 -34.24
CA LYS A 290 -29.88 11.73 -34.84
C LYS A 290 -30.05 11.63 -36.36
N ASP A 291 -29.23 10.83 -37.01
CA ASP A 291 -29.21 10.70 -38.47
C ASP A 291 -30.48 10.01 -39.00
N HIS A 292 -30.99 9.00 -38.27
CA HIS A 292 -32.19 8.25 -38.69
C HIS A 292 -33.48 9.02 -38.48
N PHE A 293 -33.61 9.76 -37.38
CA PHE A 293 -34.83 10.47 -37.01
C PHE A 293 -34.77 11.97 -37.30
N ASN A 294 -33.70 12.45 -37.95
CA ASN A 294 -33.47 13.89 -38.25
C ASN A 294 -33.61 14.78 -37.00
N ILE A 295 -33.00 14.34 -35.89
CA ILE A 295 -32.98 15.09 -34.64
C ILE A 295 -32.04 16.31 -34.80
N ASP A 296 -32.45 17.46 -34.26
CA ASP A 296 -31.63 18.67 -34.27
C ASP A 296 -30.25 18.45 -33.65
N ALA A 297 -29.22 19.06 -34.24
CA ALA A 297 -27.83 18.87 -33.83
C ALA A 297 -27.57 19.32 -32.39
N ASN A 298 -28.17 20.45 -31.98
CA ASN A 298 -28.02 20.99 -30.63
C ASN A 298 -28.69 20.09 -29.59
N LEU A 299 -29.86 19.52 -29.94
CA LEU A 299 -30.57 18.56 -29.10
C LEU A 299 -29.74 17.28 -28.92
N ALA A 300 -29.14 16.77 -30.01
CA ALA A 300 -28.26 15.60 -29.92
C ALA A 300 -27.04 15.85 -29.05
N SER A 301 -26.38 17.02 -29.19
CA SER A 301 -25.25 17.42 -28.33
C SER A 301 -25.68 17.49 -26.86
N THR A 302 -26.84 18.05 -26.56
CA THR A 302 -27.41 18.12 -25.22
C THR A 302 -27.61 16.70 -24.61
N LEU A 303 -28.22 15.80 -25.41
CA LEU A 303 -28.40 14.40 -24.98
C LEU A 303 -27.06 13.69 -24.73
N ILE A 304 -26.07 13.92 -25.58
CA ILE A 304 -24.72 13.36 -25.40
C ILE A 304 -24.09 13.82 -24.06
N VAL A 305 -24.18 15.11 -23.75
CA VAL A 305 -23.66 15.68 -22.49
C VAL A 305 -24.39 15.10 -21.29
N ILE A 306 -25.71 15.07 -21.29
CA ILE A 306 -26.54 14.54 -20.20
C ILE A 306 -26.23 13.05 -19.98
N MET A 307 -26.18 12.25 -21.05
CA MET A 307 -25.93 10.81 -20.96
C MET A 307 -24.49 10.48 -20.47
N THR A 308 -23.52 11.28 -20.90
CA THR A 308 -22.13 11.14 -20.43
C THR A 308 -22.02 11.50 -18.95
N GLY A 309 -22.63 12.61 -18.54
CA GLY A 309 -22.73 12.99 -17.13
C GLY A 309 -23.42 11.92 -16.29
N THR A 310 -24.55 11.40 -16.75
CA THR A 310 -25.29 10.31 -16.08
C THR A 310 -24.43 9.05 -15.92
N THR A 311 -23.72 8.63 -16.97
CA THR A 311 -22.81 7.48 -16.89
C THR A 311 -21.68 7.75 -15.89
N GLY A 312 -21.13 8.97 -15.87
CA GLY A 312 -20.15 9.41 -14.88
C GLY A 312 -20.68 9.33 -13.45
N PHE A 313 -21.93 9.77 -13.21
CA PHE A 313 -22.57 9.66 -11.89
C PHE A 313 -22.89 8.21 -11.49
N ILE A 314 -23.32 7.36 -12.41
CA ILE A 314 -23.50 5.92 -12.14
C ILE A 314 -22.18 5.30 -11.69
N PHE A 315 -21.08 5.64 -12.36
CA PHE A 315 -19.76 5.17 -11.97
C PHE A 315 -19.32 5.73 -10.61
N LEU A 316 -19.46 7.04 -10.39
CA LEU A 316 -19.14 7.70 -9.12
C LEU A 316 -19.94 7.09 -7.96
N PHE A 317 -21.23 6.85 -8.17
CA PHE A 317 -22.09 6.18 -7.19
C PHE A 317 -21.55 4.79 -6.80
N ARG A 318 -21.07 4.01 -7.77
CA ARG A 318 -20.47 2.70 -7.50
C ARG A 318 -19.13 2.78 -6.79
N LEU A 319 -18.33 3.78 -7.15
CA LEU A 319 -17.00 4.01 -6.54
C LEU A 319 -17.13 4.47 -5.08
N CYS A 320 -18.22 5.16 -4.73
CA CYS A 320 -18.52 5.63 -3.38
C CYS A 320 -19.05 4.54 -2.43
N LYS A 321 -19.33 3.34 -2.91
CA LYS A 321 -19.76 2.24 -2.03
C LYS A 321 -18.59 1.69 -1.19
N PRO A 322 -18.82 1.37 0.11
CA PRO A 322 -20.02 1.62 0.92
C PRO A 322 -20.20 3.11 1.21
N PHE A 323 -21.45 3.56 1.25
CA PHE A 323 -21.76 4.96 1.51
C PHE A 323 -21.55 5.34 2.97
N ASN A 324 -21.02 6.53 3.16
CA ASN A 324 -21.04 7.28 4.42
C ASN A 324 -21.67 8.66 4.17
N THR A 325 -21.85 9.46 5.20
CA THR A 325 -22.48 10.78 5.11
C THR A 325 -21.76 11.70 4.10
N LEU A 326 -20.42 11.72 4.11
CA LEU A 326 -19.63 12.55 3.20
C LEU A 326 -19.84 12.12 1.73
N ARG A 327 -19.75 10.82 1.44
CA ARG A 327 -19.91 10.30 0.08
C ARG A 327 -21.33 10.51 -0.45
N ALA A 328 -22.34 10.29 0.43
CA ALA A 328 -23.74 10.51 0.04
C ALA A 328 -24.02 11.99 -0.24
N SER A 329 -23.60 12.90 0.64
CA SER A 329 -23.78 14.34 0.45
C SER A 329 -23.04 14.85 -0.79
N LEU A 330 -21.82 14.36 -1.04
CA LEU A 330 -21.03 14.72 -2.23
C LEU A 330 -21.75 14.33 -3.51
N VAL A 331 -22.17 13.07 -3.64
CA VAL A 331 -22.86 12.59 -4.85
C VAL A 331 -24.17 13.35 -5.07
N THR A 332 -24.97 13.52 -4.01
CA THR A 332 -26.25 14.24 -4.11
C THR A 332 -26.04 15.70 -4.51
N PHE A 333 -25.07 16.38 -3.90
CA PHE A 333 -24.72 17.76 -4.23
C PHE A 333 -24.29 17.91 -5.68
N LEU A 334 -23.42 17.04 -6.18
CA LEU A 334 -22.91 17.10 -7.55
C LEU A 334 -23.98 16.80 -8.59
N ILE A 335 -24.89 15.86 -8.33
CA ILE A 335 -26.05 15.60 -9.19
C ILE A 335 -26.96 16.83 -9.21
N ALA A 336 -27.28 17.42 -8.05
CA ALA A 336 -28.11 18.63 -7.98
C ALA A 336 -27.45 19.81 -8.70
N LEU A 337 -26.14 20.00 -8.53
CA LEU A 337 -25.38 21.04 -9.23
C LEU A 337 -25.41 20.84 -10.75
N PHE A 338 -25.22 19.61 -11.23
CA PHE A 338 -25.27 19.29 -12.65
C PHE A 338 -26.64 19.58 -13.24
N ILE A 339 -27.73 19.16 -12.58
CA ILE A 339 -29.11 19.45 -12.99
C ILE A 339 -29.37 20.95 -12.97
N TYR A 340 -28.92 21.68 -11.94
CA TYR A 340 -29.05 23.12 -11.86
C TYR A 340 -28.39 23.82 -13.06
N ILE A 341 -27.17 23.42 -13.42
CA ILE A 341 -26.48 23.97 -14.59
C ILE A 341 -27.21 23.67 -15.88
N LEU A 342 -27.73 22.47 -16.07
CA LEU A 342 -28.49 22.08 -17.26
C LEU A 342 -29.81 22.85 -17.42
N ILE A 343 -30.42 23.34 -16.33
CA ILE A 343 -31.70 24.08 -16.39
C ILE A 343 -31.46 25.58 -16.52
N PHE A 344 -30.50 26.14 -15.78
CA PHE A 344 -30.38 27.60 -15.67
C PHE A 344 -29.20 28.19 -16.46
N TRP A 345 -28.21 27.37 -16.84
CA TRP A 345 -26.97 27.80 -17.50
C TRP A 345 -26.72 27.06 -18.82
N TYR A 346 -27.79 26.50 -19.42
CA TYR A 346 -27.68 25.73 -20.67
C TYR A 346 -27.05 26.55 -21.80
N ASP A 347 -27.43 27.83 -21.96
CA ASP A 347 -26.92 28.73 -23.00
C ASP A 347 -25.38 28.94 -22.85
N PHE A 348 -24.89 29.09 -21.61
CA PHE A 348 -23.45 29.26 -21.34
C PHE A 348 -22.66 28.03 -21.79
N PHE A 349 -23.26 26.87 -21.69
CA PHE A 349 -22.61 25.61 -22.11
C PHE A 349 -22.97 25.20 -23.55
N ASP A 350 -23.57 26.08 -24.34
CA ASP A 350 -23.99 25.79 -25.72
C ASP A 350 -24.84 24.51 -25.83
N LEU A 351 -25.84 24.41 -24.96
CA LEU A 351 -26.78 23.30 -24.87
C LEU A 351 -28.20 23.80 -25.23
N SER A 352 -29.05 22.90 -25.71
CA SER A 352 -30.47 23.19 -25.94
C SER A 352 -31.27 23.14 -24.65
N GLN A 353 -32.34 23.95 -24.58
CA GLN A 353 -33.30 23.89 -23.49
C GLN A 353 -33.91 22.48 -23.37
N ILE A 354 -34.02 21.99 -22.14
CA ILE A 354 -34.61 20.67 -21.88
C ILE A 354 -36.13 20.73 -22.12
N THR A 355 -36.62 19.98 -23.10
CA THR A 355 -38.05 19.83 -23.45
C THR A 355 -38.58 18.47 -22.97
N PHE A 356 -39.90 18.29 -22.99
CA PHE A 356 -40.51 17.00 -22.66
C PHE A 356 -39.99 15.86 -23.55
N ASN A 357 -39.78 16.10 -24.84
CA ASN A 357 -39.21 15.11 -25.76
C ASN A 357 -37.75 14.74 -25.39
N THR A 358 -36.96 15.72 -24.96
CA THR A 358 -35.60 15.47 -24.46
C THR A 358 -35.60 14.53 -23.26
N ILE A 359 -36.53 14.75 -22.33
CA ILE A 359 -36.68 13.92 -21.12
C ILE A 359 -37.06 12.48 -21.49
N LEU A 360 -37.99 12.30 -22.43
CA LEU A 360 -38.42 10.97 -22.85
C LEU A 360 -37.29 10.16 -23.48
N LEU A 361 -36.53 10.77 -24.38
CA LEU A 361 -35.35 10.16 -25.00
C LEU A 361 -34.28 9.85 -23.95
N TYR A 362 -34.02 10.78 -23.01
CA TYR A 362 -33.11 10.59 -21.93
C TYR A 362 -33.43 9.36 -21.07
N ILE A 363 -34.72 9.21 -20.68
CA ILE A 363 -35.14 8.06 -19.85
C ILE A 363 -34.85 6.73 -20.56
N LEU A 364 -35.16 6.66 -21.87
CA LEU A 364 -34.91 5.48 -22.69
C LEU A 364 -33.40 5.09 -22.68
N PHE A 365 -32.54 6.06 -22.99
CA PHE A 365 -31.09 5.83 -23.00
C PHE A 365 -30.52 5.58 -21.61
N ALA A 366 -31.03 6.23 -20.56
CA ALA A 366 -30.58 6.04 -19.20
C ALA A 366 -30.81 4.60 -18.70
N ILE A 367 -32.02 4.06 -18.97
CA ILE A 367 -32.34 2.66 -18.61
C ILE A 367 -31.41 1.69 -19.36
N ALA A 368 -31.21 1.90 -20.66
CA ALA A 368 -30.32 1.08 -21.47
C ALA A 368 -28.87 1.15 -20.93
N SER A 369 -28.38 2.34 -20.54
CA SER A 369 -27.04 2.56 -20.04
C SER A 369 -26.74 1.81 -18.76
N VAL A 370 -27.70 1.74 -17.82
CA VAL A 370 -27.52 0.97 -16.57
C VAL A 370 -27.30 -0.51 -16.89
N HIS A 371 -28.13 -1.08 -17.76
CA HIS A 371 -28.02 -2.50 -18.15
C HIS A 371 -26.72 -2.79 -18.90
N ILE A 372 -26.32 -1.92 -19.84
CA ILE A 372 -25.08 -2.08 -20.60
C ILE A 372 -23.88 -2.00 -19.66
N PHE A 373 -23.87 -1.02 -18.78
CA PHE A 373 -22.81 -0.87 -17.79
C PHE A 373 -22.67 -2.13 -16.92
N ASP A 374 -23.77 -2.72 -16.46
CA ASP A 374 -23.75 -3.93 -15.63
C ASP A 374 -23.20 -5.14 -16.39
N ARG A 375 -23.61 -5.31 -17.65
CA ARG A 375 -23.10 -6.40 -18.50
C ARG A 375 -21.62 -6.23 -18.79
N LEU A 376 -21.19 -5.04 -19.17
CA LEU A 376 -19.77 -4.74 -19.42
C LEU A 376 -18.92 -4.91 -18.17
N ASN A 377 -19.41 -4.48 -17.01
CA ASN A 377 -18.70 -4.65 -15.74
C ASN A 377 -18.52 -6.15 -15.38
N THR A 378 -19.55 -6.97 -15.61
CA THR A 378 -19.45 -8.42 -15.38
C THR A 378 -18.47 -9.06 -16.35
N PHE A 379 -18.51 -8.68 -17.62
CA PHE A 379 -17.60 -9.18 -18.65
C PHE A 379 -16.15 -8.82 -18.39
N VAL A 380 -15.86 -7.56 -18.09
CA VAL A 380 -14.50 -7.10 -17.79
C VAL A 380 -13.95 -7.77 -16.52
N LYS A 381 -14.76 -7.92 -15.48
CA LYS A 381 -14.35 -8.66 -14.27
C LYS A 381 -14.04 -10.12 -14.56
N TYR A 382 -14.78 -10.76 -15.43
CA TYR A 382 -14.51 -12.15 -15.85
C TYR A 382 -13.15 -12.26 -16.56
N ILE A 383 -12.86 -11.33 -17.49
CA ILE A 383 -11.57 -11.30 -18.21
C ILE A 383 -10.42 -11.04 -17.23
N VAL A 384 -10.52 -9.99 -16.41
CA VAL A 384 -9.45 -9.62 -15.45
C VAL A 384 -9.22 -10.73 -14.43
N GLY A 385 -10.28 -11.40 -13.95
CA GLY A 385 -10.15 -12.53 -13.04
C GLY A 385 -9.43 -13.73 -13.61
N LYS A 386 -9.43 -13.89 -14.95
CA LYS A 386 -8.64 -14.91 -15.64
C LYS A 386 -7.15 -14.54 -15.68
N PHE A 387 -6.84 -13.29 -15.96
CA PHE A 387 -5.46 -12.78 -15.95
C PHE A 387 -4.84 -12.75 -14.55
N ASP A 388 -5.61 -12.43 -13.51
CA ASP A 388 -5.12 -12.40 -12.11
C ASP A 388 -4.74 -13.82 -11.61
N LYS A 389 -5.40 -14.85 -12.11
CA LYS A 389 -5.06 -16.26 -11.82
C LYS A 389 -3.79 -16.72 -12.56
N GLU A 390 -3.56 -16.26 -13.77
CA GLU A 390 -2.37 -16.60 -14.56
C GLU A 390 -1.10 -15.87 -14.06
N SER A 391 -1.23 -14.75 -13.35
CA SER A 391 -0.10 -14.02 -12.76
C SER A 391 0.36 -14.56 -11.39
N VAL A 392 -0.33 -15.56 -10.84
CA VAL A 392 -0.03 -16.21 -9.54
C VAL A 392 0.56 -17.62 -9.74
N CYS A 393 0.62 -18.12 -10.97
CA CYS A 393 1.38 -19.29 -11.37
C CYS A 393 2.72 -18.89 -11.99
#